data_04d1a5cdaac3de05eb3d950464be855b
#
_entry.id   04d1a5cdaac3de05eb3d950464be855b
#
_cell.length_a   1.000
_cell.length_b   1.000
_cell.length_c   1.000
_cell.angle_alpha   90.00
_cell.angle_beta   90.00
_cell.angle_gamma   90.00
#
_symmetry.space_group_name_H-M   'P 1'
#
loop_
_entity.id
_entity.type
_entity.pdbx_description
1 polymer ?
#
loop_
_entity_poly.entity_id
_entity_poly.type
_entity_poly.pdbx_seq_one_letter_code
_entity_poly.pdbx_strand_id
1 'polypeptide(L)'
;MKELSLNILDIAQNSLAAGAGHIRIELEETEKTLSITIGDDGWGMDEAFLKTVTDPFSTSRTTRKVGLGLPLFKMAAEQTGGWLHIASRTPEQAPEAHGTLVTTLFHKEHMDFTPLGDMVSTLTLLLQGTPEVDIHFSHTLNGGEVSLDTGQMREVLGPDIPLNSPEVLGWVKESLLEGYRALGYVF
;
A
#
# COMPACT_ATOMS: atom_id res chain seq x y z
N MET A 1 3.95 2.38 -15.76
CA MET A 1 3.30 1.26 -15.06
C MET A 1 1.85 1.22 -15.53
N LYS A 2 1.23 0.06 -15.64
CA LYS A 2 -0.14 -0.03 -16.22
C LYS A 2 -1.25 0.14 -15.17
N GLU A 3 -0.94 0.00 -13.87
CA GLU A 3 -1.91 -0.02 -12.77
C GLU A 3 -1.28 0.50 -11.49
N LEU A 4 -2.05 1.25 -10.68
CA LEU A 4 -1.59 1.79 -9.39
C LEU A 4 -1.41 0.69 -8.33
N SER A 5 -2.14 -0.42 -8.43
CA SER A 5 -1.99 -1.60 -7.55
C SER A 5 -0.56 -2.14 -7.52
N LEU A 6 0.18 -2.04 -8.64
CA LEU A 6 1.59 -2.42 -8.70
C LEU A 6 2.50 -1.43 -7.96
N ASN A 7 2.17 -0.13 -7.98
CA ASN A 7 2.89 0.86 -7.16
C ASN A 7 2.65 0.61 -5.68
N ILE A 8 1.41 0.31 -5.29
CA ILE A 8 1.04 -0.03 -3.91
C ILE A 8 1.84 -1.26 -3.46
N LEU A 9 1.92 -2.29 -4.31
CA LEU A 9 2.71 -3.49 -4.02
C LEU A 9 4.19 -3.15 -3.80
N ASP A 10 4.80 -2.34 -4.68
CA ASP A 10 6.21 -1.94 -4.56
C ASP A 10 6.47 -1.16 -3.26
N ILE A 11 5.56 -0.27 -2.87
CA ILE A 11 5.68 0.51 -1.62
C ILE A 11 5.53 -0.41 -0.41
N ALA A 12 4.54 -1.32 -0.40
CA ALA A 12 4.38 -2.30 0.65
C ALA A 12 5.61 -3.22 0.79
N GLN A 13 6.22 -3.62 -0.32
CA GLN A 13 7.48 -4.39 -0.31
C GLN A 13 8.65 -3.57 0.27
N ASN A 14 8.70 -2.25 0.06
CA ASN A 14 9.68 -1.40 0.71
C ASN A 14 9.46 -1.34 2.22
N SER A 15 8.20 -1.29 2.68
CA SER A 15 7.83 -1.36 4.10
C SER A 15 8.29 -2.67 4.74
N LEU A 16 8.09 -3.81 4.06
CA LEU A 16 8.59 -5.11 4.47
C LEU A 16 10.12 -5.14 4.56
N ALA A 17 10.81 -4.59 3.56
CA ALA A 17 12.26 -4.50 3.54
C ALA A 17 12.80 -3.57 4.65
N ALA A 18 11.98 -2.61 5.12
CA ALA A 18 12.25 -1.77 6.29
C ALA A 18 11.89 -2.44 7.63
N GLY A 19 11.54 -3.72 7.63
CA GLY A 19 11.24 -4.49 8.85
C GLY A 19 9.90 -4.14 9.51
N ALA A 20 8.93 -3.66 8.73
CA ALA A 20 7.60 -3.37 9.24
C ALA A 20 6.89 -4.63 9.76
N GLY A 21 6.29 -4.54 10.93
CA GLY A 21 5.38 -5.53 11.50
C GLY A 21 3.92 -5.24 11.16
N HIS A 22 3.61 -3.97 10.84
CA HIS A 22 2.27 -3.52 10.47
C HIS A 22 2.32 -2.66 9.23
N ILE A 23 1.44 -2.95 8.27
CA ILE A 23 1.26 -2.15 7.05
C ILE A 23 -0.20 -1.77 6.93
N ARG A 24 -0.48 -0.47 6.78
CA ARG A 24 -1.80 0.07 6.54
C ARG A 24 -1.89 0.61 5.12
N ILE A 25 -2.92 0.20 4.39
CA ILE A 25 -3.21 0.65 3.02
C ILE A 25 -4.65 1.13 3.01
N GLU A 26 -4.86 2.43 2.82
CA GLU A 26 -6.17 3.08 2.81
C GLU A 26 -6.39 3.78 1.47
N LEU A 27 -7.49 3.47 0.83
CA LEU A 27 -7.94 4.08 -0.41
C LEU A 27 -9.27 4.79 -0.19
N GLU A 28 -9.33 6.05 -0.61
CA GLU A 28 -10.56 6.83 -0.64
C GLU A 28 -10.85 7.22 -2.09
N GLU A 29 -11.90 6.64 -2.67
CA GLU A 29 -12.26 6.85 -4.06
C GLU A 29 -13.59 7.60 -4.17
N THR A 30 -13.57 8.70 -4.90
CA THR A 30 -14.75 9.46 -5.32
C THR A 30 -14.92 9.36 -6.84
N GLU A 31 -15.95 10.01 -7.37
CA GLU A 31 -16.10 10.13 -8.83
C GLU A 31 -14.89 10.83 -9.49
N LYS A 32 -14.28 11.80 -8.80
CA LYS A 32 -13.25 12.69 -9.36
C LYS A 32 -11.84 12.42 -8.88
N THR A 33 -11.69 11.82 -7.72
CA THR A 33 -10.39 11.65 -7.08
C THR A 33 -10.20 10.25 -6.54
N LEU A 34 -8.94 9.84 -6.48
CA LEU A 34 -8.47 8.69 -5.73
C LEU A 34 -7.34 9.15 -4.81
N SER A 35 -7.54 9.01 -3.50
CA SER A 35 -6.49 9.17 -2.49
C SER A 35 -5.98 7.80 -2.06
N ILE A 36 -4.66 7.66 -1.93
CA ILE A 36 -4.02 6.42 -1.47
C ILE A 36 -3.07 6.78 -0.34
N THR A 37 -3.26 6.17 0.82
CA THR A 37 -2.39 6.29 1.98
C THR A 37 -1.79 4.93 2.31
N ILE A 38 -0.45 4.86 2.40
CA ILE A 38 0.27 3.65 2.80
C ILE A 38 1.16 4.02 3.98
N GLY A 39 0.93 3.38 5.12
CA GLY A 39 1.69 3.59 6.35
C GLY A 39 2.32 2.31 6.85
N ASP A 40 3.49 2.42 7.46
CA ASP A 40 4.19 1.30 8.09
C ASP A 40 4.88 1.73 9.39
N ASP A 41 5.23 0.75 10.22
CA ASP A 41 6.00 0.88 11.45
C ASP A 41 7.45 0.40 11.31
N GLY A 42 7.99 0.39 10.09
CA GLY A 42 9.37 0.02 9.81
C GLY A 42 10.40 1.03 10.34
N TRP A 43 11.68 0.81 9.97
CA TRP A 43 12.81 1.65 10.43
C TRP A 43 12.73 3.12 10.01
N GLY A 44 11.83 3.47 9.09
CA GLY A 44 11.72 4.81 8.56
C GLY A 44 12.96 5.24 7.75
N MET A 45 12.97 6.53 7.43
CA MET A 45 14.02 7.20 6.65
C MET A 45 14.53 8.43 7.39
N ASP A 46 15.85 8.63 7.40
CA ASP A 46 16.44 9.88 7.86
C ASP A 46 16.17 11.04 6.88
N GLU A 47 16.39 12.26 7.33
CA GLU A 47 16.11 13.46 6.52
C GLU A 47 16.94 13.53 5.22
N ALA A 48 18.16 13.03 5.22
CA ALA A 48 19.04 13.07 4.06
C ALA A 48 18.52 12.13 2.97
N PHE A 49 18.10 10.92 3.36
CA PHE A 49 17.51 9.94 2.46
C PHE A 49 16.11 10.36 1.98
N LEU A 50 15.28 10.90 2.89
CA LEU A 50 13.93 11.36 2.57
C LEU A 50 13.92 12.45 1.48
N LYS A 51 14.91 13.35 1.47
CA LYS A 51 15.05 14.39 0.44
C LYS A 51 15.32 13.85 -0.96
N THR A 52 15.86 12.65 -1.06
CA THR A 52 16.31 12.05 -2.33
C THR A 52 15.47 10.87 -2.77
N VAL A 53 14.63 10.30 -1.88
CA VAL A 53 13.90 9.04 -2.12
C VAL A 53 12.92 9.11 -3.30
N THR A 54 12.44 10.29 -3.65
CA THR A 54 11.56 10.52 -4.81
C THR A 54 12.31 10.96 -6.08
N ASP A 55 13.63 11.12 -6.03
CA ASP A 55 14.44 11.46 -7.19
C ASP A 55 14.81 10.19 -7.96
N PRO A 56 14.32 10.00 -9.20
CA PRO A 56 14.62 8.82 -10.00
C PRO A 56 16.11 8.67 -10.36
N PHE A 57 16.91 9.75 -10.23
CA PHE A 57 18.33 9.77 -10.55
C PHE A 57 19.24 9.61 -9.32
N SER A 58 18.69 9.70 -8.10
CA SER A 58 19.47 9.63 -6.86
C SER A 58 19.69 8.19 -6.36
N THR A 59 19.38 7.18 -7.15
CA THR A 59 19.67 5.77 -6.81
C THR A 59 21.18 5.54 -6.82
N SER A 60 21.86 5.95 -5.75
CA SER A 60 23.25 5.53 -5.51
C SER A 60 23.26 4.01 -5.24
N ARG A 61 23.96 3.29 -6.09
CA ARG A 61 24.06 1.82 -6.16
C ARG A 61 24.61 1.13 -4.91
N THR A 62 24.77 1.81 -3.78
CA THR A 62 25.59 1.28 -2.67
C THR A 62 24.87 1.12 -1.31
N THR A 63 23.68 1.70 -1.09
CA THR A 63 23.04 1.58 0.24
C THR A 63 21.52 1.59 0.14
N ARG A 64 20.92 0.45 0.30
CA ARG A 64 19.49 0.11 0.24
C ARG A 64 18.88 0.24 -1.18
N LYS A 65 18.41 -0.90 -1.69
CA LYS A 65 17.61 -0.98 -2.91
C LYS A 65 16.22 -0.35 -2.68
N VAL A 66 16.13 0.98 -2.70
CA VAL A 66 14.84 1.61 -2.94
C VAL A 66 14.62 1.53 -4.44
N GLY A 67 13.61 0.79 -4.84
CA GLY A 67 13.24 0.64 -6.23
C GLY A 67 12.72 1.95 -6.82
N LEU A 68 12.39 1.94 -8.10
CA LEU A 68 11.76 3.07 -8.79
C LEU A 68 10.29 3.29 -8.37
N GLY A 69 9.76 2.53 -7.40
CA GLY A 69 8.36 2.55 -6.98
C GLY A 69 7.89 3.95 -6.56
N LEU A 70 8.53 4.57 -5.56
CA LEU A 70 8.15 5.90 -5.07
C LEU A 70 8.32 7.01 -6.12
N PRO A 71 9.44 7.12 -6.85
CA PRO A 71 9.56 8.08 -7.94
C PRO A 71 8.49 7.94 -9.03
N LEU A 72 8.19 6.72 -9.45
CA LEU A 72 7.17 6.47 -10.47
C LEU A 72 5.76 6.75 -9.96
N PHE A 73 5.48 6.45 -8.69
CA PHE A 73 4.20 6.74 -8.06
C PHE A 73 3.96 8.24 -7.93
N LYS A 74 5.00 8.99 -7.52
CA LYS A 74 4.98 10.46 -7.50
C LYS A 74 4.69 11.03 -8.89
N MET A 75 5.43 10.56 -9.90
CA MET A 75 5.25 11.02 -11.28
C MET A 75 3.82 10.74 -11.77
N ALA A 76 3.27 9.56 -11.50
CA ALA A 76 1.90 9.22 -11.88
C ALA A 76 0.87 10.13 -11.23
N ALA A 77 1.04 10.49 -9.95
CA ALA A 77 0.16 11.43 -9.26
C ALA A 77 0.27 12.84 -9.86
N GLU A 78 1.48 13.36 -10.02
CA GLU A 78 1.73 14.71 -10.55
C GLU A 78 1.24 14.87 -12.00
N GLN A 79 1.31 13.82 -12.83
CA GLN A 79 0.77 13.83 -14.20
C GLN A 79 -0.74 14.07 -14.24
N THR A 80 -1.47 13.71 -13.20
CA THR A 80 -2.92 13.99 -13.10
C THR A 80 -3.24 15.35 -12.46
N GLY A 81 -2.22 16.17 -12.15
CA GLY A 81 -2.37 17.39 -11.35
C GLY A 81 -2.53 17.13 -9.85
N GLY A 82 -2.33 15.88 -9.41
CA GLY A 82 -2.30 15.48 -8.02
C GLY A 82 -0.92 15.67 -7.37
N TRP A 83 -0.68 14.97 -6.28
CA TRP A 83 0.55 15.09 -5.50
C TRP A 83 0.89 13.81 -4.75
N LEU A 84 2.15 13.71 -4.28
CA LEU A 84 2.60 12.71 -3.34
C LEU A 84 3.36 13.38 -2.21
N HIS A 85 3.03 13.02 -0.96
CA HIS A 85 3.76 13.40 0.25
C HIS A 85 4.29 12.18 0.97
N ILE A 86 5.48 12.31 1.55
CA ILE A 86 6.11 11.28 2.39
C ILE A 86 6.47 11.92 3.72
N ALA A 87 6.01 11.30 4.81
CA ALA A 87 6.49 11.57 6.16
C ALA A 87 7.17 10.31 6.70
N SER A 88 8.37 10.44 7.24
CA SER A 88 9.09 9.30 7.78
C SER A 88 9.90 9.71 9.01
N ARG A 89 10.01 8.81 9.98
CA ARG A 89 10.77 8.99 11.22
C ARG A 89 11.52 7.71 11.54
N THR A 90 12.77 7.85 11.93
CA THR A 90 13.57 6.74 12.44
C THR A 90 13.28 6.47 13.92
N PRO A 91 13.63 5.28 14.46
CA PRO A 91 13.49 4.98 15.88
C PRO A 91 14.22 5.96 16.80
N GLU A 92 15.33 6.56 16.35
CA GLU A 92 16.04 7.58 17.11
C GLU A 92 15.26 8.89 17.23
N GLN A 93 14.49 9.24 16.18
CA GLN A 93 13.65 10.45 16.16
C GLN A 93 12.33 10.25 16.90
N ALA A 94 11.75 9.06 16.83
CA ALA A 94 10.46 8.72 17.43
C ALA A 94 10.39 7.23 17.81
N PRO A 95 10.90 6.83 18.98
CA PRO A 95 11.02 5.41 19.36
C PRO A 95 9.69 4.63 19.31
N GLU A 96 8.57 5.26 19.63
CA GLU A 96 7.25 4.62 19.69
C GLU A 96 6.35 4.96 18.47
N ALA A 97 6.85 5.80 17.54
CA ALA A 97 6.07 6.29 16.41
C ALA A 97 6.94 6.45 15.14
N HIS A 98 7.89 5.53 14.99
CA HIS A 98 8.74 5.45 13.78
C HIS A 98 7.99 4.77 12.63
N GLY A 99 8.57 4.87 11.43
CA GLY A 99 8.02 4.28 10.23
C GLY A 99 7.85 5.29 9.10
N THR A 100 7.10 4.93 8.09
CA THR A 100 6.88 5.76 6.91
C THR A 100 5.40 5.88 6.60
N LEU A 101 4.98 7.07 6.20
CA LEU A 101 3.64 7.37 5.69
C LEU A 101 3.78 8.00 4.30
N VAL A 102 3.21 7.36 3.30
CA VAL A 102 3.09 7.85 1.92
C VAL A 102 1.64 8.18 1.66
N THR A 103 1.35 9.41 1.25
CA THR A 103 -0.01 9.83 0.89
C THR A 103 0.00 10.43 -0.50
N THR A 104 -0.96 10.05 -1.35
CA THR A 104 -1.09 10.53 -2.72
C THR A 104 -2.50 10.95 -3.03
N LEU A 105 -2.64 11.85 -4.00
CA LEU A 105 -3.92 12.23 -4.60
C LEU A 105 -3.80 12.17 -6.12
N PHE A 106 -4.78 11.55 -6.75
CA PHE A 106 -4.93 11.49 -8.20
C PHE A 106 -6.25 12.13 -8.62
N HIS A 107 -6.26 12.85 -9.75
CA HIS A 107 -7.47 13.32 -10.41
C HIS A 107 -7.89 12.32 -11.50
N LYS A 108 -8.99 11.63 -11.29
CA LYS A 108 -9.47 10.52 -12.14
C LYS A 108 -9.95 10.97 -13.51
N GLU A 109 -10.38 12.22 -13.63
CA GLU A 109 -10.86 12.81 -14.89
C GLU A 109 -9.72 13.19 -15.84
N HIS A 110 -8.45 13.15 -15.37
CA HIS A 110 -7.30 13.48 -16.20
C HIS A 110 -6.99 12.36 -17.19
N MET A 111 -6.60 12.72 -18.41
CA MET A 111 -6.32 11.76 -19.49
C MET A 111 -5.15 10.80 -19.19
N ASP A 112 -4.22 11.24 -18.34
CA ASP A 112 -3.06 10.44 -17.90
C ASP A 112 -3.33 9.64 -16.61
N PHE A 113 -4.58 9.60 -16.14
CA PHE A 113 -4.92 8.83 -14.96
C PHE A 113 -4.66 7.34 -15.19
N THR A 114 -3.83 6.77 -14.34
CA THR A 114 -3.56 5.33 -14.32
C THR A 114 -4.64 4.64 -13.47
N PRO A 115 -5.36 3.63 -13.99
CA PRO A 115 -6.38 2.92 -13.23
C PRO A 115 -5.80 2.24 -11.99
N LEU A 116 -6.65 2.03 -10.97
CA LEU A 116 -6.25 1.37 -9.73
C LEU A 116 -5.72 -0.05 -9.99
N GLY A 117 -6.40 -0.81 -10.83
CA GLY A 117 -6.02 -2.19 -11.13
C GLY A 117 -6.47 -3.20 -10.08
N ASP A 118 -5.86 -4.38 -10.09
CA ASP A 118 -6.29 -5.55 -9.30
C ASP A 118 -5.72 -5.50 -7.87
N MET A 119 -6.46 -4.84 -6.96
CA MET A 119 -6.13 -4.81 -5.53
C MET A 119 -6.32 -6.17 -4.85
N VAL A 120 -7.24 -7.00 -5.33
CA VAL A 120 -7.49 -8.33 -4.74
C VAL A 120 -6.27 -9.23 -4.91
N SER A 121 -5.72 -9.29 -6.12
CA SER A 121 -4.47 -10.03 -6.37
C SER A 121 -3.28 -9.43 -5.63
N THR A 122 -3.19 -8.09 -5.54
CA THR A 122 -2.11 -7.41 -4.81
C THR A 122 -2.12 -7.77 -3.32
N LEU A 123 -3.28 -7.71 -2.66
CA LEU A 123 -3.41 -8.06 -1.25
C LEU A 123 -3.17 -9.56 -0.99
N THR A 124 -3.70 -10.41 -1.87
CA THR A 124 -3.48 -11.87 -1.77
C THR A 124 -1.99 -12.21 -1.89
N LEU A 125 -1.28 -11.53 -2.80
CA LEU A 125 0.15 -11.74 -3.00
C LEU A 125 0.98 -11.27 -1.79
N LEU A 126 0.63 -10.12 -1.20
CA LEU A 126 1.26 -9.63 0.03
C LEU A 126 1.07 -10.62 1.17
N LEU A 127 -0.17 -11.07 1.40
CA LEU A 127 -0.49 -12.02 2.47
C LEU A 127 0.21 -13.38 2.25
N GLN A 128 0.30 -13.84 1.01
CA GLN A 128 1.01 -15.07 0.68
C GLN A 128 2.51 -15.00 0.99
N GLY A 129 3.13 -13.84 0.72
CA GLY A 129 4.58 -13.65 0.88
C GLY A 129 5.01 -13.34 2.31
N THR A 130 4.13 -12.77 3.13
CA THR A 130 4.45 -12.26 4.48
C THR A 130 3.30 -12.51 5.46
N PRO A 131 2.99 -13.79 5.75
CA PRO A 131 1.86 -14.15 6.60
C PRO A 131 2.00 -13.71 8.06
N GLU A 132 3.20 -13.33 8.49
CA GLU A 132 3.51 -12.84 9.84
C GLU A 132 3.26 -11.34 10.03
N VAL A 133 3.17 -10.57 8.95
CA VAL A 133 2.96 -9.12 8.99
C VAL A 133 1.47 -8.81 9.07
N ASP A 134 1.09 -7.87 9.92
CA ASP A 134 -0.28 -7.41 10.00
C ASP A 134 -0.58 -6.38 8.91
N ILE A 135 -1.54 -6.71 8.05
CA ILE A 135 -2.00 -5.85 6.96
C ILE A 135 -3.40 -5.36 7.29
N HIS A 136 -3.55 -4.06 7.38
CA HIS A 136 -4.85 -3.39 7.41
C HIS A 136 -5.11 -2.72 6.08
N PHE A 137 -6.14 -3.14 5.38
CA PHE A 137 -6.57 -2.55 4.12
C PHE A 137 -8.00 -2.04 4.22
N SER A 138 -8.24 -0.86 3.68
CA SER A 138 -9.59 -0.34 3.45
C SER A 138 -9.68 0.41 2.13
N HIS A 139 -10.78 0.25 1.43
CA HIS A 139 -11.11 0.99 0.23
C HIS A 139 -12.55 1.51 0.35
N THR A 140 -12.68 2.80 0.61
CA THR A 140 -13.97 3.51 0.65
C THR A 140 -14.32 3.99 -0.75
N LEU A 141 -15.45 3.53 -1.28
CA LEU A 141 -15.97 3.89 -2.59
C LEU A 141 -17.49 3.72 -2.64
N ASN A 142 -18.17 4.50 -3.49
CA ASN A 142 -19.61 4.37 -3.75
C ASN A 142 -20.49 4.35 -2.49
N GLY A 143 -20.04 5.01 -1.39
CA GLY A 143 -20.77 5.08 -0.13
C GLY A 143 -20.66 3.83 0.76
N GLY A 144 -19.76 2.90 0.43
CA GLY A 144 -19.42 1.72 1.24
C GLY A 144 -17.92 1.52 1.37
N GLU A 145 -17.53 0.40 1.98
CA GLU A 145 -16.13 0.06 2.22
C GLU A 145 -15.89 -1.43 1.96
N VAL A 146 -14.75 -1.71 1.34
CA VAL A 146 -14.15 -3.06 1.28
C VAL A 146 -12.93 -3.04 2.17
N SER A 147 -12.81 -4.00 3.10
CA SER A 147 -11.70 -4.02 4.04
C SER A 147 -11.13 -5.42 4.26
N LEU A 148 -9.88 -5.46 4.73
CA LEU A 148 -9.17 -6.65 5.16
C LEU A 148 -8.31 -6.28 6.38
N ASP A 149 -8.44 -7.04 7.47
CA ASP A 149 -7.61 -6.90 8.66
C ASP A 149 -7.04 -8.25 9.06
N THR A 150 -5.76 -8.46 8.76
CA THR A 150 -5.11 -9.75 9.03
C THR A 150 -4.80 -9.95 10.50
N GLY A 151 -4.69 -8.89 11.29
CA GLY A 151 -4.57 -8.98 12.75
C GLY A 151 -5.83 -9.58 13.38
N GLN A 152 -7.02 -9.08 12.99
CA GLN A 152 -8.30 -9.65 13.42
C GLN A 152 -8.48 -11.08 12.92
N MET A 153 -8.08 -11.37 11.69
CA MET A 153 -8.13 -12.76 11.16
C MET A 153 -7.30 -13.70 12.02
N ARG A 154 -6.11 -13.27 12.43
CA ARG A 154 -5.19 -14.07 13.26
C ARG A 154 -5.78 -14.36 14.64
N GLU A 155 -6.48 -13.38 15.23
CA GLU A 155 -7.18 -13.56 16.50
C GLU A 155 -8.31 -14.59 16.40
N VAL A 156 -9.06 -14.60 15.28
CA VAL A 156 -10.19 -15.52 15.05
C VAL A 156 -9.72 -16.93 14.68
N LEU A 157 -8.72 -17.05 13.80
CA LEU A 157 -8.25 -18.34 13.30
C LEU A 157 -7.34 -19.06 14.30
N GLY A 158 -6.69 -18.31 15.20
CA GLY A 158 -5.74 -18.84 16.15
C GLY A 158 -4.36 -19.14 15.54
N PRO A 159 -3.38 -19.50 16.38
CA PRO A 159 -1.97 -19.62 15.97
C PRO A 159 -1.69 -20.83 15.07
N ASP A 160 -2.59 -21.80 15.02
CA ASP A 160 -2.38 -23.06 14.30
C ASP A 160 -2.71 -22.96 12.80
N ILE A 161 -3.41 -21.90 12.37
CA ILE A 161 -3.82 -21.71 10.98
C ILE A 161 -3.00 -20.58 10.35
N PRO A 162 -2.03 -20.89 9.46
CA PRO A 162 -1.25 -19.88 8.81
C PRO A 162 -2.09 -19.10 7.80
N LEU A 163 -1.96 -17.76 7.80
CA LEU A 163 -2.74 -16.88 6.92
C LEU A 163 -2.44 -17.08 5.43
N ASN A 164 -1.30 -17.67 5.11
CA ASN A 164 -0.92 -18.00 3.73
C ASN A 164 -1.33 -19.43 3.30
N SER A 165 -2.15 -20.13 4.09
CA SER A 165 -2.70 -21.40 3.64
C SER A 165 -3.62 -21.20 2.43
N PRO A 166 -3.68 -22.17 1.49
CA PRO A 166 -4.51 -22.04 0.28
C PRO A 166 -5.99 -21.75 0.59
N GLU A 167 -6.52 -22.33 1.67
CA GLU A 167 -7.90 -22.16 2.11
C GLU A 167 -8.15 -20.72 2.57
N VAL A 168 -7.26 -20.16 3.39
CA VAL A 168 -7.37 -18.77 3.89
C VAL A 168 -7.20 -17.78 2.75
N LEU A 169 -6.21 -17.97 1.87
CA LEU A 169 -6.01 -17.11 0.70
C LEU A 169 -7.21 -17.15 -0.24
N GLY A 170 -7.80 -18.33 -0.45
CA GLY A 170 -9.03 -18.49 -1.24
C GLY A 170 -10.19 -17.74 -0.63
N TRP A 171 -10.40 -17.87 0.67
CA TRP A 171 -11.46 -17.15 1.40
C TRP A 171 -11.26 -15.63 1.34
N VAL A 172 -10.05 -15.13 1.59
CA VAL A 172 -9.73 -13.70 1.50
C VAL A 172 -10.05 -13.15 0.12
N LYS A 173 -9.60 -13.87 -0.92
CA LYS A 173 -9.86 -13.47 -2.31
C LYS A 173 -11.36 -13.38 -2.62
N GLU A 174 -12.13 -14.39 -2.24
CA GLU A 174 -13.58 -14.42 -2.47
C GLU A 174 -14.29 -13.30 -1.69
N SER A 175 -13.94 -13.11 -0.41
CA SER A 175 -14.51 -12.06 0.43
C SER A 175 -14.28 -10.66 -0.15
N LEU A 176 -13.05 -10.35 -0.58
CA LEU A 176 -12.73 -9.08 -1.22
C LEU A 176 -13.50 -8.89 -2.54
N LEU A 177 -13.56 -9.93 -3.38
CA LEU A 177 -14.32 -9.88 -4.64
C LEU A 177 -15.81 -9.66 -4.41
N GLU A 178 -16.41 -10.31 -3.41
CA GLU A 178 -17.81 -10.10 -3.04
C GLU A 178 -18.04 -8.67 -2.54
N GLY A 179 -17.16 -8.15 -1.68
CA GLY A 179 -17.21 -6.77 -1.21
C GLY A 179 -17.20 -5.77 -2.38
N TYR A 180 -16.29 -5.91 -3.32
CA TYR A 180 -16.22 -5.05 -4.50
C TYR A 180 -17.46 -5.18 -5.40
N ARG A 181 -17.96 -6.39 -5.65
CA ARG A 181 -19.20 -6.61 -6.42
C ARG A 181 -20.40 -5.95 -5.76
N ALA A 182 -20.52 -6.05 -4.42
CA ALA A 182 -21.62 -5.41 -3.67
C ALA A 182 -21.62 -3.88 -3.82
N LEU A 183 -20.46 -3.27 -4.02
CA LEU A 183 -20.31 -1.82 -4.26
C LEU A 183 -20.34 -1.44 -5.76
N GLY A 184 -20.59 -2.40 -6.65
CA GLY A 184 -20.65 -2.17 -8.10
C GLY A 184 -19.30 -1.85 -8.74
N TYR A 185 -18.20 -2.22 -8.09
CA TYR A 185 -16.86 -2.05 -8.65
C TYR A 185 -16.58 -3.17 -9.67
N VAL A 186 -16.06 -2.77 -10.83
CA VAL A 186 -15.66 -3.68 -11.90
C VAL A 186 -14.16 -3.54 -12.12
N PHE A 187 -13.45 -4.66 -12.03
CA PHE A 187 -11.98 -4.72 -12.26
C PHE A 187 -11.66 -4.66 -13.74
#